data_09ba44c0c9421c85f6daabbd0bbea157
#
_entry.id   09ba44c0c9421c85f6daabbd0bbea157
#
_cell.length_a   1.000
_cell.length_b   1.000
_cell.length_c   1.000
_cell.angle_alpha   90.00
_cell.angle_beta   90.00
_cell.angle_gamma   90.00
#
_symmetry.space_group_name_H-M   'P 1'
#
loop_
_entity.id
_entity.type
_entity.pdbx_description
1 polymer ?
#
loop_
_entity_poly.entity_id
_entity_poly.type
_entity_poly.pdbx_seq_one_letter_code
_entity_poly.pdbx_strand_id
1 'polypeptide(L)'
;MITKEVVINNQVGLHARPATFFIQKANEFKSSIWVEKEERRVNAKSLLGVLSLGIVKGTAVTIIADGADEEEAITTLSELIDSDFSE
;
A
#
# COMPACT_ATOMS: atom_id res chain seq x y z
N MET A 1 9.45 6.91 -11.62
CA MET A 1 8.15 6.41 -11.08
C MET A 1 7.98 4.94 -11.42
N ILE A 2 7.59 4.15 -10.43
CA ILE A 2 7.34 2.73 -10.58
C ILE A 2 5.92 2.43 -10.09
N THR A 3 5.21 1.58 -10.82
CA THR A 3 3.87 1.15 -10.42
C THR A 3 3.82 -0.37 -10.38
N LYS A 4 3.00 -0.91 -9.48
CA LYS A 4 2.79 -2.35 -9.41
C LYS A 4 1.38 -2.64 -8.92
N GLU A 5 0.66 -3.49 -9.66
CA GLU A 5 -0.66 -3.93 -9.25
C GLU A 5 -0.52 -5.14 -8.34
N VAL A 6 -1.24 -5.13 -7.22
CA VAL A 6 -1.26 -6.23 -6.27
C VAL A 6 -2.70 -6.51 -5.84
N VAL A 7 -2.95 -7.75 -5.41
CA VAL A 7 -4.28 -8.14 -4.91
C VAL A 7 -4.18 -8.33 -3.40
N ILE A 8 -5.12 -7.73 -2.69
CA ILE A 8 -5.17 -7.84 -1.23
C ILE A 8 -5.86 -9.15 -0.88
N ASN A 9 -5.11 -10.09 -0.30
CA ASN A 9 -5.62 -11.44 0.00
C ASN A 9 -5.84 -11.75 1.47
N ASN A 10 -5.46 -10.85 2.37
CA ASN A 10 -5.67 -11.09 3.79
C ASN A 10 -7.16 -11.01 4.14
N GLN A 11 -7.56 -11.76 5.16
CA GLN A 11 -8.97 -11.94 5.50
C GLN A 11 -9.72 -10.62 5.75
N VAL A 12 -9.06 -9.68 6.39
CA VAL A 12 -9.72 -8.43 6.82
C VAL A 12 -9.49 -7.25 5.87
N GLY A 13 -8.75 -7.46 4.76
CA GLY A 13 -8.43 -6.34 3.86
C GLY A 13 -7.59 -5.29 4.56
N LEU A 14 -7.72 -4.02 4.14
CA LEU A 14 -6.98 -2.91 4.75
C LEU A 14 -7.83 -2.17 5.77
N HIS A 15 -8.16 -2.87 6.87
CA HIS A 15 -8.73 -2.24 8.06
C HIS A 15 -7.60 -1.60 8.88
N ALA A 16 -7.96 -1.04 10.05
CA ALA A 16 -7.04 -0.21 10.82
C ALA A 16 -5.68 -0.87 11.11
N ARG A 17 -5.67 -2.15 11.50
CA ARG A 17 -4.41 -2.78 11.91
C ARG A 17 -3.46 -3.06 10.74
N PRO A 18 -3.90 -3.78 9.67
CA PRO A 18 -3.02 -3.95 8.50
C PRO A 18 -2.68 -2.63 7.83
N ALA A 19 -3.62 -1.67 7.80
CA ALA A 19 -3.35 -0.36 7.23
C ALA A 19 -2.27 0.38 8.01
N THR A 20 -2.26 0.25 9.34
CA THR A 20 -1.23 0.86 10.17
C THR A 20 0.15 0.29 9.83
N PHE A 21 0.29 -1.03 9.68
CA PHE A 21 1.55 -1.63 9.28
C PHE A 21 2.00 -1.13 7.91
N PHE A 22 1.07 -1.07 6.96
CA PHE A 22 1.38 -0.60 5.61
C PHE A 22 1.89 0.84 5.62
N ILE A 23 1.21 1.72 6.37
CA ILE A 23 1.56 3.13 6.45
C ILE A 23 2.89 3.33 7.15
N GLN A 24 3.14 2.60 8.24
CA GLN A 24 4.42 2.68 8.94
C GLN A 24 5.57 2.28 8.01
N LYS A 25 5.37 1.23 7.24
CA LYS A 25 6.39 0.78 6.29
C LYS A 25 6.59 1.82 5.18
N ALA A 26 5.50 2.37 4.63
CA ALA A 26 5.58 3.38 3.59
C ALA A 26 6.32 4.64 4.07
N ASN A 27 6.16 4.99 5.34
CA ASN A 27 6.83 6.17 5.90
C ASN A 27 8.34 5.99 6.08
N GLU A 28 8.86 4.76 5.96
CA GLU A 28 10.31 4.52 6.02
C GLU A 28 11.03 4.97 4.75
N PHE A 29 10.29 5.22 3.68
CA PHE A 29 10.88 5.57 2.39
C PHE A 29 10.75 7.06 2.12
N LYS A 30 11.73 7.60 1.39
CA LYS A 30 11.74 9.02 1.01
C LYS A 30 10.85 9.29 -0.19
N SER A 31 10.62 8.29 -1.03
CA SER A 31 9.77 8.44 -2.21
C SER A 31 8.36 8.83 -1.83
N SER A 32 7.70 9.54 -2.73
CA SER A 32 6.26 9.72 -2.65
C SER A 32 5.61 8.40 -3.01
N ILE A 33 4.62 7.96 -2.24
CA ILE A 33 3.98 6.67 -2.45
C ILE A 33 2.47 6.86 -2.42
N TRP A 34 1.79 6.26 -3.39
CA TRP A 34 0.33 6.32 -3.50
C TRP A 34 -0.25 4.92 -3.62
N VAL A 35 -1.49 4.78 -3.19
CA VAL A 35 -2.30 3.58 -3.44
C VAL A 35 -3.50 4.02 -4.27
N GLU A 36 -3.76 3.32 -5.35
CA GLU A 36 -4.87 3.64 -6.24
C GLU A 36 -5.83 2.45 -6.34
N LYS A 37 -7.10 2.74 -6.19
CA LYS A 37 -8.18 1.77 -6.38
C LYS A 37 -9.26 2.44 -7.20
N GLU A 38 -9.62 1.85 -8.34
CA GLU A 38 -10.71 2.35 -9.17
C GLU A 38 -10.62 3.86 -9.43
N GLU A 39 -9.49 4.32 -9.90
CA GLU A 39 -9.23 5.72 -10.24
C GLU A 39 -9.12 6.68 -9.04
N ARG A 40 -9.27 6.17 -7.81
CA ARG A 40 -9.01 6.98 -6.63
C ARG A 40 -7.59 6.73 -6.13
N ARG A 41 -6.81 7.79 -6.11
CA ARG A 41 -5.42 7.74 -5.67
C ARG A 41 -5.29 8.47 -4.34
N VAL A 42 -4.69 7.81 -3.35
CA VAL A 42 -4.48 8.41 -2.03
C VAL A 42 -3.01 8.30 -1.64
N ASN A 43 -2.59 9.14 -0.72
CA ASN A 43 -1.24 9.09 -0.17
C ASN A 43 -1.09 7.84 0.71
N ALA A 44 -0.15 6.96 0.35
CA ALA A 44 0.08 5.72 1.10
C ALA A 44 0.64 5.95 2.51
N LYS A 45 1.07 7.18 2.80
CA LYS A 45 1.59 7.53 4.12
C LYS A 45 0.51 8.12 5.03
N SER A 46 -0.74 8.18 4.56
CA SER A 46 -1.87 8.72 5.30
C SER A 46 -2.83 7.59 5.68
N LEU A 47 -3.03 7.39 6.97
CA LEU A 47 -3.96 6.36 7.45
C LEU A 47 -5.38 6.63 6.98
N LEU A 48 -5.84 7.87 7.13
CA LEU A 48 -7.19 8.23 6.70
C LEU A 48 -7.35 8.04 5.19
N GLY A 49 -6.33 8.40 4.41
CA GLY A 49 -6.37 8.22 2.97
C GLY A 49 -6.53 6.75 2.59
N VAL A 50 -5.70 5.88 3.17
CA VAL A 50 -5.74 4.45 2.85
C VAL A 50 -7.07 3.83 3.31
N LEU A 51 -7.53 4.16 4.51
CA LEU A 51 -8.79 3.62 5.02
C LEU A 51 -9.99 4.08 4.18
N SER A 52 -9.90 5.28 3.62
CA SER A 52 -11.01 5.83 2.80
C SER A 52 -11.28 5.04 1.54
N LEU A 53 -10.32 4.21 1.09
CA LEU A 53 -10.49 3.40 -0.11
C LEU A 53 -11.41 2.19 0.12
N GLY A 54 -11.63 1.78 1.37
CA GLY A 54 -12.50 0.64 1.66
C GLY A 54 -12.00 -0.65 1.04
N ILE A 55 -10.69 -0.91 1.14
CA ILE A 55 -10.09 -2.08 0.51
C ILE A 55 -10.41 -3.34 1.31
N VAL A 56 -10.97 -4.34 0.61
CA VAL A 56 -11.35 -5.62 1.22
C VAL A 56 -10.60 -6.76 0.52
N LYS A 57 -10.72 -7.96 1.06
CA LYS A 57 -10.10 -9.14 0.47
C LYS A 57 -10.53 -9.28 -0.99
N GLY A 58 -9.57 -9.56 -1.84
CA GLY A 58 -9.79 -9.72 -3.28
C GLY A 58 -9.71 -8.44 -4.09
N THR A 59 -9.54 -7.30 -3.44
CA THR A 59 -9.41 -6.02 -4.14
C THR A 59 -8.05 -5.90 -4.80
N ALA A 60 -8.02 -5.52 -6.07
CA ALA A 60 -6.78 -5.18 -6.76
C ALA A 60 -6.50 -3.70 -6.55
N VAL A 61 -5.26 -3.39 -6.17
CA VAL A 61 -4.82 -2.00 -6.00
C VAL A 61 -3.51 -1.80 -6.73
N THR A 62 -3.21 -0.57 -7.11
CA THR A 62 -1.94 -0.22 -7.72
C THR A 62 -1.13 0.60 -6.73
N ILE A 63 0.09 0.15 -6.46
CA ILE A 63 1.03 0.92 -5.64
C ILE A 63 1.92 1.70 -6.57
N ILE A 64 2.09 2.99 -6.30
CA ILE A 64 2.88 3.89 -7.12
C ILE A 64 3.93 4.52 -6.23
N ALA A 65 5.20 4.48 -6.66
CA ALA A 65 6.29 5.11 -5.92
C ALA A 65 7.11 5.98 -6.86
N ASP A 66 7.50 7.15 -6.40
CA ASP A 66 8.29 8.10 -7.19
C ASP A 66 9.33 8.77 -6.29
N GLY A 67 10.60 8.46 -6.54
CA GLY A 67 11.68 9.02 -5.75
C GLY A 67 12.94 8.17 -5.80
N ALA A 68 13.93 8.55 -5.00
CA ALA A 68 15.25 7.92 -5.02
C ALA A 68 15.20 6.44 -4.62
N ASP A 69 14.33 6.05 -3.69
CA ASP A 69 14.22 4.68 -3.20
C ASP A 69 12.94 3.98 -3.68
N GLU A 70 12.44 4.39 -4.84
CA GLU A 70 11.16 3.88 -5.35
C GLU A 70 11.14 2.38 -5.57
N GLU A 71 12.24 1.79 -6.06
CA GLU A 71 12.29 0.35 -6.30
C GLU A 71 12.20 -0.42 -4.99
N GLU A 72 12.96 0.01 -3.99
CA GLU A 72 12.93 -0.62 -2.68
C GLU A 72 11.56 -0.47 -2.03
N ALA A 73 10.93 0.69 -2.17
CA ALA A 73 9.60 0.92 -1.63
C ALA A 73 8.57 -0.02 -2.24
N ILE A 74 8.56 -0.17 -3.55
CA ILE A 74 7.61 -1.06 -4.23
C ILE A 74 7.84 -2.51 -3.79
N THR A 75 9.10 -2.95 -3.75
CA THR A 75 9.43 -4.32 -3.35
C THR A 75 8.97 -4.60 -1.92
N THR A 76 9.32 -3.71 -1.01
CA THR A 76 9.00 -3.89 0.42
C THR A 76 7.50 -3.91 0.66
N LEU A 77 6.78 -2.97 0.06
CA LEU A 77 5.33 -2.89 0.26
C LEU A 77 4.60 -4.05 -0.39
N SER A 78 5.07 -4.50 -1.55
CA SER A 78 4.49 -5.69 -2.20
C SER A 78 4.70 -6.93 -1.36
N GLU A 79 5.89 -7.10 -0.78
CA GLU A 79 6.18 -8.24 0.09
C GLU A 79 5.33 -8.21 1.36
N LEU A 80 5.11 -7.04 1.91
CA LEU A 80 4.25 -6.91 3.09
C LEU A 80 2.82 -7.37 2.78
N ILE A 81 2.31 -6.98 1.63
CA ILE A 81 0.97 -7.40 1.19
C ILE A 81 0.94 -8.91 0.96
N ASP A 82 1.95 -9.45 0.27
CA ASP A 82 2.01 -10.88 -0.05
C ASP A 82 2.14 -11.75 1.20
N SER A 83 2.69 -11.21 2.27
CA SER A 83 2.83 -11.93 3.55
C SER A 83 1.63 -11.70 4.48
N ASP A 84 0.52 -11.17 3.97
CA ASP A 84 -0.68 -10.84 4.74
C ASP A 84 -0.41 -9.85 5.87
N PHE A 85 0.51 -8.92 5.62
CA PHE A 85 0.90 -7.88 6.57
C PHE A 85 1.55 -8.42 7.85
N SER A 86 2.12 -9.62 7.78
CA SER A 86 2.93 -10.14 8.88
C SER A 86 4.39 -9.75 8.68
N GLU A 87 5.11 -9.60 9.75
CA GLU A 87 6.53 -9.26 9.69
C GLU A 87 7.42 -10.45 9.92
#